data_e39d6604e26a84dd20df16752d12aaaa
#
_entry.id   e39d6604e26a84dd20df16752d12aaaa
#
_cell.length_a   1.000
_cell.length_b   1.000
_cell.length_c   1.000
_cell.angle_alpha   90.00
_cell.angle_beta   90.00
_cell.angle_gamma   90.00
#
_symmetry.space_group_name_H-M   'P 1'
#
loop_
_entity.id
_entity.type
_entity.pdbx_description
1 polymer ?
#
loop_
_entity_poly.entity_id
_entity_poly.type
_entity_poly.pdbx_seq_one_letter_code
_entity_poly.pdbx_strand_id
1 'polypeptide(L)'
;MQAYSFTSAPIAKALLEAKKRGVKVEAILDKSNRTAKYSSADFLAHGGIPTLIDAKHAIAHNKVMVIDEETVITGSFNFSKAAEQENAENLLIIHDRALAAKYLENWKAHAAHSEVYKGR
;
A
#
# COMPACT_ATOMS: atom_id res chain seq x y z
N MET A 1 3.65 -1.26 -2.41
CA MET A 1 2.65 -1.46 -1.34
C MET A 1 1.32 -1.87 -1.94
N GLN A 2 0.61 -2.75 -1.27
CA GLN A 2 -0.79 -3.03 -1.53
C GLN A 2 -1.58 -2.77 -0.25
N ALA A 3 -2.67 -2.02 -0.32
CA ALA A 3 -3.44 -1.69 0.87
C ALA A 3 -4.95 -1.74 0.61
N TYR A 4 -5.67 -2.31 1.55
CA TYR A 4 -7.13 -2.26 1.57
C TYR A 4 -7.61 -0.93 2.14
N SER A 5 -7.46 -0.71 3.43
CA SER A 5 -7.77 0.58 4.06
C SER A 5 -6.46 1.31 4.36
N PHE A 6 -6.28 2.46 3.75
CA PHE A 6 -5.08 3.26 3.94
C PHE A 6 -5.43 4.67 4.38
N THR A 7 -5.40 4.88 5.70
CA THR A 7 -5.78 6.14 6.33
C THR A 7 -4.72 6.68 7.29
N SER A 8 -3.61 5.94 7.46
CA SER A 8 -2.53 6.34 8.37
C SER A 8 -1.73 7.52 7.82
N ALA A 9 -1.89 8.68 8.41
CA ALA A 9 -1.10 9.85 8.04
C ALA A 9 0.41 9.65 8.29
N PRO A 10 0.85 9.09 9.42
CA PRO A 10 2.28 8.81 9.62
C PRO A 10 2.90 7.90 8.56
N ILE A 11 2.20 6.85 8.15
CA ILE A 11 2.69 5.93 7.12
C ILE A 11 2.74 6.64 5.77
N ALA A 12 1.70 7.37 5.39
CA ALA A 12 1.67 8.13 4.15
C ALA A 12 2.82 9.13 4.08
N LYS A 13 3.07 9.84 5.18
CA LYS A 13 4.17 10.79 5.28
C LYS A 13 5.53 10.11 5.15
N ALA A 14 5.71 8.96 5.79
CA ALA A 14 6.95 8.19 5.70
C ALA A 14 7.23 7.72 4.26
N LEU A 15 6.20 7.31 3.53
CA LEU A 15 6.31 6.94 2.12
C LEU A 15 6.73 8.14 1.26
N LEU A 16 6.15 9.31 1.49
CA LEU A 16 6.51 10.52 0.75
C LEU A 16 7.96 10.94 1.05
N GLU A 17 8.38 10.85 2.30
CA GLU A 17 9.76 11.15 2.69
C GLU A 17 10.75 10.17 2.06
N ALA A 18 10.41 8.89 1.97
CA ALA A 18 11.22 7.90 1.26
C ALA A 18 11.38 8.28 -0.22
N LYS A 19 10.29 8.67 -0.86
CA LYS A 19 10.33 9.14 -2.25
C LYS A 19 11.26 10.35 -2.40
N LYS A 20 11.17 11.29 -1.49
CA LYS A 20 12.04 12.49 -1.51
C LYS A 20 13.52 12.14 -1.38
N ARG A 21 13.85 11.04 -0.70
CA ARG A 21 15.22 10.52 -0.61
C ARG A 21 15.68 9.74 -1.83
N GLY A 22 14.83 9.61 -2.84
CA GLY A 22 15.16 8.90 -4.08
C GLY A 22 14.67 7.44 -4.12
N VAL A 23 13.92 6.98 -3.13
CA VAL A 23 13.34 5.64 -3.15
C VAL A 23 12.18 5.61 -4.13
N LYS A 24 12.12 4.57 -4.96
CA LYS A 24 10.98 4.34 -5.86
C LYS A 24 9.84 3.74 -5.06
N VAL A 25 8.78 4.51 -4.87
CA VAL A 25 7.59 4.10 -4.10
C VAL A 25 6.40 3.99 -5.04
N GLU A 26 5.68 2.87 -4.96
CA GLU A 26 4.47 2.64 -5.76
C GLU A 26 3.41 1.97 -4.87
N ALA A 27 2.15 2.30 -5.10
CA ALA A 27 1.04 1.80 -4.30
C ALA A 27 -0.12 1.30 -5.15
N ILE A 28 -0.71 0.17 -4.74
CA ILE A 28 -1.99 -0.31 -5.25
C ILE A 28 -2.97 -0.29 -4.07
N LEU A 29 -4.11 0.36 -4.26
CA LEU A 29 -5.14 0.53 -3.23
C LEU A 29 -6.45 -0.08 -3.71
N ASP A 30 -7.27 -0.54 -2.76
CA ASP A 30 -8.64 -0.96 -3.06
C ASP A 30 -9.48 0.22 -3.57
N LYS A 31 -10.47 -0.08 -4.38
CA LYS A 31 -11.39 0.93 -4.96
C LYS A 31 -12.08 1.81 -3.94
N SER A 32 -12.30 1.31 -2.71
CA SER A 32 -12.90 2.09 -1.62
C SER A 32 -12.09 3.34 -1.27
N ASN A 33 -10.79 3.35 -1.58
CA ASN A 33 -9.93 4.51 -1.30
C ASN A 33 -10.20 5.71 -2.21
N ARG A 34 -10.93 5.53 -3.31
CA ARG A 34 -11.33 6.66 -4.18
C ARG A 34 -12.24 7.65 -3.47
N THR A 35 -13.11 7.14 -2.61
CA THR A 35 -14.19 7.93 -2.01
C THR A 35 -14.14 7.99 -0.49
N ALA A 36 -13.31 7.16 0.15
CA ALA A 36 -13.17 7.17 1.60
C ALA A 36 -12.65 8.53 2.09
N LYS A 37 -13.35 9.11 3.05
CA LYS A 37 -13.11 10.48 3.53
C LYS A 37 -11.68 10.68 4.04
N TYR A 38 -11.14 9.69 4.73
CA TYR A 38 -9.81 9.78 5.36
C TYR A 38 -8.74 8.96 4.65
N SER A 39 -9.02 8.51 3.40
CA SER A 39 -8.02 7.79 2.62
C SER A 39 -6.81 8.66 2.32
N SER A 40 -5.63 8.06 2.39
CA SER A 40 -4.38 8.72 2.02
C SER A 40 -4.09 8.67 0.51
N ALA A 41 -5.03 8.18 -0.31
CA ALA A 41 -4.83 8.03 -1.75
C ALA A 41 -4.48 9.36 -2.43
N ASP A 42 -5.23 10.43 -2.12
CA ASP A 42 -4.97 11.75 -2.70
C ASP A 42 -3.59 12.28 -2.30
N PHE A 43 -3.23 12.09 -1.04
CA PHE A 43 -1.92 12.52 -0.53
C PHE A 43 -0.78 11.85 -1.30
N LEU A 44 -0.87 10.54 -1.54
CA LEU A 44 0.15 9.82 -2.31
C LEU A 44 0.20 10.32 -3.76
N ALA A 45 -0.96 10.41 -4.41
CA ALA A 45 -1.05 10.81 -5.80
C ALA A 45 -0.53 12.24 -6.00
N HIS A 46 -0.96 13.18 -5.16
CA HIS A 46 -0.52 14.57 -5.22
C HIS A 46 0.98 14.71 -4.86
N GLY A 47 1.50 13.82 -4.05
CA GLY A 47 2.93 13.77 -3.72
C GLY A 47 3.80 13.17 -4.82
N GLY A 48 3.21 12.75 -5.94
CA GLY A 48 3.93 12.18 -7.07
C GLY A 48 4.28 10.70 -6.92
N ILE A 49 3.69 10.01 -5.96
CA ILE A 49 3.82 8.56 -5.83
C ILE A 49 2.85 7.88 -6.80
N PRO A 50 3.32 7.03 -7.72
CA PRO A 50 2.44 6.28 -8.59
C PRO A 50 1.43 5.49 -7.75
N THR A 51 0.15 5.82 -7.91
CA THR A 51 -0.95 5.25 -7.15
C THR A 51 -1.92 4.60 -8.11
N LEU A 52 -2.19 3.31 -7.90
CA LEU A 52 -3.08 2.52 -8.71
C LEU A 52 -4.29 2.10 -7.87
N ILE A 53 -5.44 1.97 -8.52
CA ILE A 53 -6.66 1.46 -7.90
C ILE A 53 -6.98 0.10 -8.50
N ASP A 54 -7.04 -0.92 -7.67
CA ASP A 54 -7.51 -2.26 -8.06
C ASP A 54 -9.01 -2.34 -7.84
N ALA A 55 -9.78 -2.22 -8.91
CA ALA A 55 -11.23 -2.30 -8.90
C ALA A 55 -11.75 -3.63 -9.44
N LYS A 56 -10.86 -4.56 -9.80
CA LYS A 56 -11.24 -5.83 -10.43
C LYS A 56 -11.88 -6.81 -9.45
N HIS A 57 -11.43 -6.80 -8.20
CA HIS A 57 -11.92 -7.71 -7.16
C HIS A 57 -13.08 -7.08 -6.39
N ALA A 58 -13.88 -7.93 -5.73
CA ALA A 58 -14.92 -7.44 -4.80
C ALA A 58 -14.30 -6.51 -3.76
N ILE A 59 -13.19 -6.94 -3.17
CA ILE A 59 -12.28 -6.11 -2.36
C ILE A 59 -10.84 -6.53 -2.66
N ALA A 60 -9.96 -5.56 -2.83
CA ALA A 60 -8.52 -5.80 -2.88
C ALA A 60 -7.98 -5.73 -1.46
N HIS A 61 -8.00 -6.87 -0.76
CA HIS A 61 -7.87 -6.93 0.70
C HIS A 61 -6.45 -7.13 1.22
N ASN A 62 -5.46 -7.11 0.34
CA ASN A 62 -4.05 -7.26 0.72
C ASN A 62 -3.56 -6.08 1.55
N LYS A 63 -2.68 -6.38 2.50
CA LYS A 63 -2.00 -5.41 3.38
C LYS A 63 -0.53 -5.79 3.38
N VAL A 64 0.20 -5.31 2.37
CA VAL A 64 1.55 -5.78 2.07
C VAL A 64 2.45 -4.63 1.67
N MET A 65 3.68 -4.64 2.18
CA MET A 65 4.77 -3.85 1.62
C MET A 65 5.90 -4.81 1.23
N VAL A 66 6.47 -4.60 0.05
CA VAL A 66 7.72 -5.24 -0.36
C VAL A 66 8.77 -4.14 -0.44
N ILE A 67 9.85 -4.31 0.32
CA ILE A 67 10.90 -3.28 0.44
C ILE A 67 12.21 -3.85 -0.08
N ASP A 68 12.82 -3.15 -1.03
CA ASP A 68 14.13 -3.45 -1.60
C ASP A 68 14.24 -4.88 -2.14
N GLU A 69 13.12 -5.46 -2.59
CA GLU A 69 13.07 -6.83 -3.12
C GLU A 69 13.58 -7.90 -2.15
N GLU A 70 13.65 -7.58 -0.85
CA GLU A 70 14.20 -8.50 0.16
C GLU A 70 13.38 -8.58 1.45
N THR A 71 12.47 -7.63 1.70
CA THR A 71 11.69 -7.58 2.93
C THR A 71 10.21 -7.54 2.60
N VAL A 72 9.43 -8.40 3.26
CA VAL A 72 7.96 -8.42 3.15
C VAL A 72 7.37 -8.04 4.50
N ILE A 73 6.48 -7.05 4.48
CA ILE A 73 5.66 -6.67 5.64
C ILE A 73 4.23 -7.06 5.30
N THR A 74 3.63 -7.92 6.11
CA THR A 74 2.25 -8.39 5.89
C THR A 74 1.61 -8.84 7.19
N GLY A 75 0.30 -9.04 7.16
CA GLY A 75 -0.49 -9.47 8.31
C GLY A 75 -1.94 -9.03 8.18
N SER A 76 -2.64 -8.94 9.31
CA SER A 76 -4.01 -8.42 9.35
C SER A 76 -4.08 -6.90 9.41
N PHE A 77 -2.95 -6.24 9.63
CA PHE A 77 -2.81 -4.82 9.94
C PHE A 77 -3.10 -3.95 8.71
N ASN A 78 -4.26 -3.28 8.68
CA ASN A 78 -4.49 -2.19 7.72
C ASN A 78 -3.57 -1.02 8.07
N PHE A 79 -3.13 -0.29 7.07
CA PHE A 79 -2.28 0.89 7.30
C PHE A 79 -3.14 2.06 7.75
N SER A 80 -3.69 1.94 8.97
CA SER A 80 -4.69 2.82 9.53
C SER A 80 -4.43 3.09 11.02
N LYS A 81 -5.02 4.18 11.52
CA LYS A 81 -4.95 4.53 12.94
C LYS A 81 -5.63 3.46 13.80
N ALA A 82 -6.75 2.91 13.34
CA ALA A 82 -7.47 1.89 14.09
C ALA A 82 -6.61 0.63 14.28
N ALA A 83 -5.89 0.19 13.25
CA ALA A 83 -4.98 -0.94 13.38
C ALA A 83 -3.85 -0.66 14.36
N GLU A 84 -3.32 0.56 14.37
CA GLU A 84 -2.22 0.96 15.25
C GLU A 84 -2.65 1.08 16.72
N GLN A 85 -3.82 1.62 16.99
CA GLN A 85 -4.19 2.08 18.33
C GLN A 85 -5.37 1.37 18.96
N GLU A 86 -6.22 0.70 18.19
CA GLU A 86 -7.52 0.22 18.69
C GLU A 86 -7.73 -1.28 18.54
N ASN A 87 -7.25 -1.87 17.44
CA ASN A 87 -7.53 -3.27 17.11
C ASN A 87 -6.46 -4.22 17.65
N ALA A 88 -6.86 -5.46 17.88
CA ALA A 88 -5.91 -6.56 18.02
C ALA A 88 -5.51 -7.00 16.61
N GLU A 89 -4.24 -6.83 16.25
CA GLU A 89 -3.73 -7.12 14.92
C GLU A 89 -2.44 -7.91 14.99
N ASN A 90 -2.07 -8.54 13.89
CA ASN A 90 -0.74 -9.11 13.73
C ASN A 90 -0.02 -8.49 12.54
N LEU A 91 1.30 -8.40 12.65
CA LEU A 91 2.16 -7.89 11.60
C LEU A 91 3.46 -8.67 11.60
N LEU A 92 3.87 -9.12 10.42
CA LEU A 92 5.14 -9.81 10.22
C LEU A 92 6.06 -8.97 9.37
N ILE A 93 7.33 -8.91 9.76
CA ILE A 93 8.40 -8.33 8.95
C ILE A 93 9.36 -9.47 8.65
N ILE A 94 9.44 -9.87 7.38
CA ILE A 94 10.15 -11.06 6.95
C ILE A 94 11.26 -10.67 6.00
N HIS A 95 12.51 -10.98 6.35
CA HIS A 95 13.67 -10.75 5.49
C HIS A 95 13.96 -12.04 4.71
N ASP A 96 13.48 -12.11 3.47
CA ASP A 96 13.61 -13.29 2.62
C ASP A 96 13.43 -12.87 1.15
N ARG A 97 14.52 -12.93 0.39
CA ARG A 97 14.50 -12.50 -1.02
C ARG A 97 13.61 -13.38 -1.89
N ALA A 98 13.57 -14.68 -1.64
CA ALA A 98 12.74 -15.60 -2.41
C ALA A 98 11.25 -15.31 -2.18
N LEU A 99 10.85 -15.06 -0.92
CA LEU A 99 9.49 -14.69 -0.58
C LEU A 99 9.14 -13.31 -1.15
N ALA A 100 10.04 -12.34 -1.03
CA ALA A 100 9.83 -11.00 -1.57
C ALA A 100 9.61 -11.04 -3.09
N ALA A 101 10.34 -11.88 -3.82
CA ALA A 101 10.16 -12.05 -5.26
C ALA A 101 8.74 -12.54 -5.60
N LYS A 102 8.20 -13.48 -4.83
CA LYS A 102 6.83 -13.99 -5.02
C LYS A 102 5.79 -12.89 -4.77
N TYR A 103 5.94 -12.13 -3.71
CA TYR A 103 5.03 -11.02 -3.41
C TYR A 103 5.12 -9.91 -4.44
N LEU A 104 6.31 -9.62 -4.94
CA LEU A 104 6.51 -8.62 -5.99
C LEU A 104 5.85 -9.06 -7.31
N GLU A 105 5.95 -10.34 -7.66
CA GLU A 105 5.29 -10.91 -8.82
C GLU A 105 3.77 -10.78 -8.70
N ASN A 106 3.21 -11.07 -7.52
CA ASN A 106 1.79 -10.86 -7.23
C ASN A 106 1.40 -9.38 -7.34
N TRP A 107 2.24 -8.48 -6.82
CA TRP A 107 2.04 -7.04 -6.94
C TRP A 107 1.95 -6.61 -8.42
N LYS A 108 2.87 -7.09 -9.24
CA LYS A 108 2.88 -6.80 -10.68
C LYS A 108 1.64 -7.31 -11.39
N ALA A 109 1.14 -8.49 -11.02
CA ALA A 109 -0.09 -9.06 -11.57
C ALA A 109 -1.30 -8.18 -11.26
N HIS A 110 -1.40 -7.65 -10.04
CA HIS A 110 -2.46 -6.72 -9.67
C HIS A 110 -2.30 -5.36 -10.34
N ALA A 111 -1.08 -4.86 -10.46
CA ALA A 111 -0.80 -3.60 -11.14
C ALA A 111 -1.25 -3.65 -12.62
N ALA A 112 -1.09 -4.79 -13.28
CA ALA A 112 -1.41 -4.97 -14.69
C ALA A 112 -2.89 -4.73 -15.01
N HIS A 113 -3.81 -4.96 -14.06
CA HIS A 113 -5.25 -4.72 -14.25
C HIS A 113 -5.77 -3.51 -13.47
N SER A 114 -4.91 -2.79 -12.78
CA SER A 114 -5.29 -1.64 -11.96
C SER A 114 -5.29 -0.35 -12.78
N GLU A 115 -6.06 0.63 -12.31
CA GLU A 115 -6.22 1.94 -12.97
C GLU A 115 -5.36 2.98 -12.27
N VAL A 116 -4.74 3.86 -13.05
CA VAL A 116 -3.97 4.98 -12.50
C VAL A 116 -4.91 5.95 -11.78
N TYR A 117 -4.54 6.31 -10.55
CA TYR A 117 -5.27 7.29 -9.75
C TYR A 117 -4.45 8.56 -9.61
N LYS A 118 -5.03 9.69 -10.00
CA LYS A 118 -4.33 10.99 -10.00
C LYS A 118 -4.75 11.92 -8.87
N GLY A 119 -5.67 11.45 -8.02
CA GLY A 119 -6.23 12.27 -6.95
C GLY A 119 -7.46 13.05 -7.40
N ARG A 120 -8.13 13.66 -6.44
CA ARG A 120 -9.30 14.51 -6.64
C ARG A 120 -8.95 15.98 -6.68
#